data_266039e71c2394c960a3f701734e9470
#
_entry.id   266039e71c2394c960a3f701734e9470
#
_cell.length_a   1.000
_cell.length_b   1.000
_cell.length_c   1.000
_cell.angle_alpha   90.00
_cell.angle_beta   90.00
_cell.angle_gamma   90.00
#
_symmetry.space_group_name_H-M   'P 1'
#
loop_
_entity.id
_entity.type
_entity.pdbx_description
1 polymer ?
#
loop_
_entity_poly.entity_id
_entity_poly.type
_entity_poly.pdbx_seq_one_letter_code
_entity_poly.pdbx_strand_id
1 'polypeptide(L)'
;MNRPVDEMHEQDPQTRAPAPEAVPPGAPLPLPGPLPLNALIAIGYCVLVAANLQLRDASGITPMWAPIGLALFVLLRFGNRALPGVLIGVIAGTALAQMPMPMAVLHAAGQIIAPWVGARILRHLISEPAHLLERTDGAFKLLAVAYAVAIISAAATTLGMALAHELPAARWLDSGASIWLGDALGVVVSMLPLLAWTTDRSPVQSPRRLIEQVLVILTLLGMLAATFFGVALLAEPILQLYASLPLVIWIALRFPPRVGWTVFLIASLTALAGTAQGFSLL
;
A
#
# COMPACT_ATOMS: atom_id res chain seq x y z
N MET A 1 -43.00 40.36 -64.37
CA MET A 1 -42.79 38.92 -64.21
C MET A 1 -41.75 38.71 -63.15
N ASN A 2 -42.17 38.81 -61.88
CA ASN A 2 -41.30 38.74 -60.71
C ASN A 2 -41.33 37.30 -60.13
N ARG A 3 -40.15 36.67 -59.94
CA ARG A 3 -40.00 35.45 -59.15
C ARG A 3 -39.54 35.84 -57.76
N PRO A 4 -40.11 35.22 -56.72
CA PRO A 4 -39.70 35.47 -55.33
C PRO A 4 -38.38 34.82 -55.00
N VAL A 5 -37.64 35.52 -54.14
CA VAL A 5 -36.35 35.17 -53.58
C VAL A 5 -36.54 34.08 -52.52
N ASP A 6 -35.68 33.06 -52.55
CA ASP A 6 -35.62 31.94 -51.63
C ASP A 6 -35.52 32.42 -50.16
N GLU A 7 -36.42 31.89 -49.32
CA GLU A 7 -36.30 31.93 -47.85
C GLU A 7 -35.11 31.06 -47.43
N MET A 8 -34.02 31.69 -47.07
CA MET A 8 -32.93 31.02 -46.29
C MET A 8 -33.49 30.75 -44.90
N HIS A 9 -33.65 29.50 -44.58
CA HIS A 9 -33.88 29.02 -43.22
C HIS A 9 -32.73 29.46 -42.33
N GLU A 10 -32.94 30.51 -41.59
CA GLU A 10 -32.12 30.94 -40.47
C GLU A 10 -32.26 29.87 -39.36
N GLN A 11 -31.27 28.96 -39.29
CA GLN A 11 -31.20 27.95 -38.24
C GLN A 11 -30.98 28.67 -36.89
N ASP A 12 -31.97 28.56 -36.01
CA ASP A 12 -32.01 29.08 -34.68
C ASP A 12 -30.72 28.65 -33.91
N PRO A 13 -29.91 29.62 -33.40
CA PRO A 13 -28.66 29.34 -32.66
C PRO A 13 -28.85 28.58 -31.35
N GLN A 14 -30.11 28.40 -30.90
CA GLN A 14 -30.39 27.79 -29.58
C GLN A 14 -30.44 26.26 -29.57
N THR A 15 -30.32 25.60 -30.74
CA THR A 15 -30.32 24.11 -30.82
C THR A 15 -28.96 23.46 -30.87
N ARG A 16 -27.85 24.19 -30.68
CA ARG A 16 -26.55 23.57 -30.50
C ARG A 16 -26.42 23.04 -29.07
N ALA A 17 -26.46 21.70 -28.92
CA ALA A 17 -26.06 21.05 -27.69
C ALA A 17 -24.71 21.63 -27.24
N PRO A 18 -24.54 22.01 -25.95
CA PRO A 18 -23.29 22.55 -25.48
C PRO A 18 -22.18 21.54 -25.78
N ALA A 19 -21.11 22.03 -26.42
CA ALA A 19 -19.92 21.22 -26.67
C ALA A 19 -19.45 20.66 -25.32
N PRO A 20 -19.02 19.38 -25.24
CA PRO A 20 -18.52 18.83 -23.99
C PRO A 20 -17.40 19.73 -23.49
N GLU A 21 -17.57 20.29 -22.31
CA GLU A 21 -16.58 21.13 -21.64
C GLU A 21 -15.25 20.36 -21.59
N ALA A 22 -14.23 20.88 -22.23
CA ALA A 22 -12.90 20.28 -22.20
C ALA A 22 -12.41 20.27 -20.76
N VAL A 23 -12.23 19.07 -20.21
CA VAL A 23 -11.70 18.87 -18.85
C VAL A 23 -10.33 19.58 -18.78
N PRO A 24 -10.15 20.56 -17.89
CA PRO A 24 -8.87 21.28 -17.80
C PRO A 24 -7.73 20.31 -17.47
N PRO A 25 -6.56 20.46 -18.10
CA PRO A 25 -5.41 19.61 -17.83
C PRO A 25 -5.05 19.73 -16.33
N GLY A 26 -5.12 18.60 -15.59
CA GLY A 26 -4.88 18.54 -14.15
C GLY A 26 -6.13 18.47 -13.27
N ALA A 27 -7.33 18.44 -13.84
CA ALA A 27 -8.52 18.12 -13.04
C ALA A 27 -8.39 16.73 -12.41
N PRO A 28 -8.68 16.58 -11.11
CA PRO A 28 -8.67 15.26 -10.48
C PRO A 28 -9.66 14.35 -11.20
N LEU A 29 -9.22 13.16 -11.56
CA LEU A 29 -10.10 12.16 -12.15
C LEU A 29 -11.35 11.99 -11.26
N PRO A 30 -12.56 11.94 -11.85
CA PRO A 30 -13.77 11.73 -11.07
C PRO A 30 -13.63 10.45 -10.26
N LEU A 31 -13.92 10.54 -8.96
CA LEU A 31 -13.88 9.37 -8.09
C LEU A 31 -14.86 8.33 -8.63
N PRO A 32 -14.46 7.05 -8.73
CA PRO A 32 -15.35 5.99 -9.15
C PRO A 32 -16.57 5.95 -8.23
N GLY A 33 -17.73 5.58 -8.77
CA GLY A 33 -18.93 5.38 -7.98
C GLY A 33 -18.69 4.39 -6.83
N PRO A 34 -19.56 4.35 -5.83
CA PRO A 34 -19.30 3.55 -4.60
C PRO A 34 -19.17 2.05 -4.88
N LEU A 35 -19.90 1.50 -5.86
CA LEU A 35 -19.83 0.07 -6.20
C LEU A 35 -18.49 -0.31 -6.83
N PRO A 36 -18.01 0.32 -7.92
CA PRO A 36 -16.71 -0.02 -8.50
C PRO A 36 -15.54 0.25 -7.54
N LEU A 37 -15.63 1.29 -6.69
CA LEU A 37 -14.61 1.56 -5.68
C LEU A 37 -14.49 0.39 -4.69
N ASN A 38 -15.61 -0.06 -4.12
CA ASN A 38 -15.62 -1.13 -3.12
C ASN A 38 -15.23 -2.49 -3.73
N ALA A 39 -15.63 -2.76 -4.98
CA ALA A 39 -15.17 -3.96 -5.70
C ALA A 39 -13.64 -3.94 -5.91
N LEU A 40 -13.07 -2.81 -6.34
CA LEU A 40 -11.64 -2.67 -6.52
C LEU A 40 -10.88 -2.84 -5.20
N ILE A 41 -11.38 -2.27 -4.10
CA ILE A 41 -10.80 -2.43 -2.77
C ILE A 41 -10.82 -3.90 -2.34
N ALA A 42 -11.94 -4.58 -2.48
CA ALA A 42 -12.08 -5.99 -2.10
C ALA A 42 -11.14 -6.89 -2.91
N ILE A 43 -11.08 -6.70 -4.23
CA ILE A 43 -10.17 -7.44 -5.11
C ILE A 43 -8.71 -7.16 -4.74
N GLY A 44 -8.33 -5.88 -4.57
CA GLY A 44 -6.97 -5.50 -4.17
C GLY A 44 -6.57 -6.11 -2.83
N TYR A 45 -7.50 -6.14 -1.86
CA TYR A 45 -7.27 -6.78 -0.58
C TYR A 45 -7.02 -8.29 -0.74
N CYS A 46 -7.86 -8.99 -1.50
CA CYS A 46 -7.69 -10.43 -1.76
C CYS A 46 -6.39 -10.75 -2.51
N VAL A 47 -6.00 -9.92 -3.48
CA VAL A 47 -4.71 -10.07 -4.18
C VAL A 47 -3.54 -9.93 -3.21
N LEU A 48 -3.56 -8.93 -2.32
CA LEU A 48 -2.53 -8.78 -1.29
C LEU A 48 -2.53 -9.94 -0.31
N VAL A 49 -3.69 -10.45 0.11
CA VAL A 49 -3.77 -11.67 0.93
C VAL A 49 -3.12 -12.84 0.20
N ALA A 50 -3.52 -13.12 -1.04
CA ALA A 50 -2.97 -14.22 -1.83
C ALA A 50 -1.45 -14.12 -1.98
N ALA A 51 -0.92 -12.92 -2.24
CA ALA A 51 0.52 -12.67 -2.30
C ALA A 51 1.21 -12.91 -0.95
N ASN A 52 0.62 -12.45 0.15
CA ASN A 52 1.17 -12.64 1.49
C ASN A 52 1.17 -14.12 1.94
N LEU A 53 0.18 -14.90 1.51
CA LEU A 53 0.14 -16.34 1.81
C LEU A 53 1.34 -17.10 1.22
N GLN A 54 1.93 -16.61 0.14
CA GLN A 54 3.15 -17.18 -0.45
C GLN A 54 4.42 -16.89 0.37
N LEU A 55 4.34 -15.94 1.31
CA LEU A 55 5.46 -15.50 2.16
C LEU A 55 5.38 -16.06 3.58
N ARG A 56 4.52 -17.05 3.84
CA ARG A 56 4.42 -17.70 5.14
C ARG A 56 5.71 -18.47 5.45
N ASP A 57 6.19 -18.31 6.67
CA ASP A 57 7.29 -19.10 7.21
C ASP A 57 6.82 -20.51 7.63
N ALA A 58 7.77 -21.32 8.10
CA ALA A 58 7.49 -22.67 8.60
C ALA A 58 6.54 -22.70 9.82
N SER A 59 6.39 -21.58 10.54
CA SER A 59 5.46 -21.43 11.66
C SER A 59 4.04 -21.02 11.22
N GLY A 60 3.83 -20.76 9.92
CA GLY A 60 2.58 -20.28 9.36
C GLY A 60 2.34 -18.77 9.56
N ILE A 61 3.30 -18.06 10.16
CA ILE A 61 3.23 -16.61 10.37
C ILE A 61 3.80 -15.90 9.14
N THR A 62 3.12 -14.85 8.69
CA THR A 62 3.61 -14.01 7.59
C THR A 62 4.47 -12.88 8.17
N PRO A 63 5.71 -12.69 7.70
CA PRO A 63 6.61 -11.66 8.22
C PRO A 63 6.09 -10.23 8.05
N MET A 64 5.17 -10.04 7.10
CA MET A 64 4.53 -8.76 6.81
C MET A 64 3.08 -8.99 6.39
N TRP A 65 2.15 -8.15 6.86
CA TRP A 65 0.74 -8.23 6.45
C TRP A 65 0.30 -6.97 5.68
N ALA A 66 0.62 -6.93 4.39
CA ALA A 66 0.33 -5.78 3.52
C ALA A 66 -1.17 -5.37 3.42
N PRO A 67 -2.16 -6.28 3.50
CA PRO A 67 -3.58 -5.92 3.39
C PRO A 67 -4.05 -4.84 4.40
N ILE A 68 -3.49 -4.80 5.61
CA ILE A 68 -3.86 -3.80 6.63
C ILE A 68 -3.48 -2.37 6.19
N GLY A 69 -2.35 -2.21 5.50
CA GLY A 69 -1.93 -0.89 5.00
C GLY A 69 -2.79 -0.42 3.83
N LEU A 70 -3.24 -1.31 2.94
CA LEU A 70 -4.26 -0.98 1.94
C LEU A 70 -5.56 -0.53 2.61
N ALA A 71 -6.04 -1.26 3.61
CA ALA A 71 -7.25 -0.90 4.35
C ALA A 71 -7.12 0.49 5.02
N LEU A 72 -6.00 0.75 5.68
CA LEU A 72 -5.73 2.06 6.29
C LEU A 72 -5.69 3.17 5.24
N PHE A 73 -5.00 2.96 4.12
CA PHE A 73 -4.93 3.92 3.03
C PHE A 73 -6.32 4.27 2.47
N VAL A 74 -7.13 3.27 2.09
CA VAL A 74 -8.45 3.54 1.49
C VAL A 74 -9.41 4.17 2.50
N LEU A 75 -9.36 3.78 3.78
CA LEU A 75 -10.15 4.39 4.84
C LEU A 75 -9.69 5.82 5.14
N LEU A 76 -8.41 6.12 5.06
CA LEU A 76 -7.90 7.49 5.19
C LEU A 76 -8.37 8.36 4.01
N ARG A 77 -8.29 7.84 2.78
CA ARG A 77 -8.54 8.58 1.54
C ARG A 77 -10.03 8.76 1.23
N PHE A 78 -10.84 7.71 1.42
CA PHE A 78 -12.24 7.67 1.02
C PHE A 78 -13.22 7.65 2.20
N GLY A 79 -12.71 7.53 3.42
CA GLY A 79 -13.53 7.48 4.63
C GLY A 79 -14.38 6.22 4.73
N ASN A 80 -15.52 6.35 5.39
CA ASN A 80 -16.44 5.22 5.62
C ASN A 80 -17.07 4.68 4.32
N ARG A 81 -16.97 5.39 3.19
CA ARG A 81 -17.41 4.89 1.87
C ARG A 81 -16.60 3.68 1.39
N ALA A 82 -15.36 3.53 1.86
CA ALA A 82 -14.49 2.39 1.55
C ALA A 82 -14.74 1.18 2.49
N LEU A 83 -15.46 1.38 3.59
CA LEU A 83 -15.65 0.35 4.60
C LEU A 83 -16.30 -0.93 4.06
N PRO A 84 -17.34 -0.89 3.19
CA PRO A 84 -17.91 -2.11 2.62
C PRO A 84 -16.89 -2.92 1.81
N GLY A 85 -16.03 -2.26 1.02
CA GLY A 85 -14.97 -2.93 0.27
C GLY A 85 -13.92 -3.58 1.17
N VAL A 86 -13.53 -2.90 2.26
CA VAL A 86 -12.62 -3.46 3.26
C VAL A 86 -13.26 -4.67 3.95
N LEU A 87 -14.53 -4.58 4.37
CA LEU A 87 -15.26 -5.69 4.99
C LEU A 87 -15.29 -6.92 4.07
N ILE A 88 -15.70 -6.74 2.82
CA ILE A 88 -15.76 -7.83 1.84
C ILE A 88 -14.35 -8.41 1.61
N GLY A 89 -13.35 -7.55 1.45
CA GLY A 89 -11.96 -7.96 1.25
C GLY A 89 -11.41 -8.75 2.43
N VAL A 90 -11.66 -8.32 3.66
CA VAL A 90 -11.22 -9.02 4.88
C VAL A 90 -11.91 -10.39 4.99
N ILE A 91 -13.24 -10.46 4.83
CA ILE A 91 -13.98 -11.71 4.92
C ILE A 91 -13.52 -12.70 3.84
N ALA A 92 -13.42 -12.25 2.59
CA ALA A 92 -12.93 -13.08 1.49
C ALA A 92 -11.47 -13.50 1.70
N GLY A 93 -10.63 -12.60 2.19
CA GLY A 93 -9.23 -12.87 2.49
C GLY A 93 -9.04 -13.89 3.62
N THR A 94 -9.82 -13.82 4.69
CA THR A 94 -9.79 -14.83 5.76
C THR A 94 -10.25 -16.19 5.27
N ALA A 95 -11.28 -16.23 4.41
CA ALA A 95 -11.72 -17.46 3.76
C ALA A 95 -10.64 -18.04 2.83
N LEU A 96 -9.95 -17.20 2.05
CA LEU A 96 -8.82 -17.61 1.20
C LEU A 96 -7.67 -18.20 2.03
N ALA A 97 -7.43 -17.62 3.21
CA ALA A 97 -6.39 -18.08 4.13
C ALA A 97 -6.76 -19.37 4.88
N GLN A 98 -7.99 -19.87 4.73
CA GLN A 98 -8.51 -21.09 5.37
C GLN A 98 -8.31 -21.11 6.88
N MET A 99 -8.51 -19.97 7.54
CA MET A 99 -8.32 -19.84 8.99
C MET A 99 -9.42 -20.58 9.75
N PRO A 100 -9.10 -21.26 10.87
CA PRO A 100 -10.11 -21.82 11.78
C PRO A 100 -11.09 -20.74 12.26
N MET A 101 -12.38 -21.08 12.47
CA MET A 101 -13.44 -20.10 12.75
C MET A 101 -13.14 -19.13 13.89
N PRO A 102 -12.66 -19.54 15.09
CA PRO A 102 -12.34 -18.59 16.16
C PRO A 102 -11.26 -17.59 15.75
N MET A 103 -10.21 -18.08 15.05
CA MET A 103 -9.14 -17.24 14.53
C MET A 103 -9.66 -16.31 13.43
N ALA A 104 -10.45 -16.83 12.48
CA ALA A 104 -11.00 -16.07 11.35
C ALA A 104 -11.82 -14.86 11.84
N VAL A 105 -12.70 -15.06 12.82
CA VAL A 105 -13.56 -14.00 13.36
C VAL A 105 -12.74 -12.90 14.05
N LEU A 106 -11.82 -13.28 14.93
CA LEU A 106 -11.03 -12.32 15.69
C LEU A 106 -9.99 -11.62 14.79
N HIS A 107 -9.34 -12.35 13.89
CA HIS A 107 -8.46 -11.76 12.89
C HIS A 107 -9.22 -10.75 12.01
N ALA A 108 -10.38 -11.13 11.47
CA ALA A 108 -11.21 -10.23 10.67
C ALA A 108 -11.61 -8.98 11.46
N ALA A 109 -12.04 -9.12 12.71
CA ALA A 109 -12.36 -7.98 13.57
C ALA A 109 -11.16 -7.05 13.75
N GLY A 110 -9.97 -7.60 14.03
CA GLY A 110 -8.72 -6.84 14.14
C GLY A 110 -8.37 -6.10 12.85
N GLN A 111 -8.47 -6.78 11.71
CA GLN A 111 -8.15 -6.24 10.39
C GLN A 111 -9.14 -5.17 9.89
N ILE A 112 -10.30 -5.04 10.52
CA ILE A 112 -11.28 -3.98 10.25
C ILE A 112 -11.12 -2.84 11.24
N ILE A 113 -11.07 -3.14 12.53
CA ILE A 113 -11.07 -2.14 13.60
C ILE A 113 -9.76 -1.36 13.61
N ALA A 114 -8.60 -2.03 13.50
CA ALA A 114 -7.30 -1.38 13.55
C ALA A 114 -7.14 -0.30 12.46
N PRO A 115 -7.32 -0.58 11.16
CA PRO A 115 -7.17 0.46 10.14
C PRO A 115 -8.27 1.52 10.21
N TRP A 116 -9.48 1.19 10.68
CA TRP A 116 -10.54 2.17 10.87
C TRP A 116 -10.21 3.17 11.98
N VAL A 117 -9.72 2.69 13.13
CA VAL A 117 -9.21 3.53 14.23
C VAL A 117 -8.03 4.36 13.75
N GLY A 118 -7.06 3.75 13.07
CA GLY A 118 -5.89 4.43 12.53
C GLY A 118 -6.24 5.55 11.56
N ALA A 119 -7.18 5.31 10.64
CA ALA A 119 -7.64 6.34 9.71
C ALA A 119 -8.35 7.50 10.43
N ARG A 120 -9.03 7.25 11.53
CA ARG A 120 -9.61 8.30 12.37
C ARG A 120 -8.55 9.11 13.10
N ILE A 121 -7.61 8.45 13.75
CA ILE A 121 -6.50 9.10 14.45
C ILE A 121 -5.69 9.96 13.47
N LEU A 122 -5.30 9.42 12.31
CA LEU A 122 -4.54 10.15 11.31
C LEU A 122 -5.29 11.39 10.82
N ARG A 123 -6.60 11.31 10.58
CA ARG A 123 -7.41 12.48 10.19
C ARG A 123 -7.48 13.57 11.25
N HIS A 124 -7.37 13.23 12.53
CA HIS A 124 -7.29 14.21 13.61
C HIS A 124 -5.89 14.82 13.76
N LEU A 125 -4.85 14.02 13.51
CA LEU A 125 -3.46 14.46 13.66
C LEU A 125 -2.93 15.25 12.45
N ILE A 126 -3.59 15.12 11.29
CA ILE A 126 -3.09 15.64 10.02
C ILE A 126 -4.22 16.41 9.34
N SER A 127 -3.99 17.71 9.15
CA SER A 127 -4.98 18.58 8.51
C SER A 127 -5.20 18.27 7.04
N GLU A 128 -4.12 17.86 6.33
CA GLU A 128 -4.17 17.51 4.91
C GLU A 128 -3.35 16.24 4.62
N PRO A 129 -3.99 15.13 4.26
CA PRO A 129 -3.30 13.88 3.91
C PRO A 129 -2.29 14.02 2.76
N ALA A 130 -2.48 15.01 1.87
CA ALA A 130 -1.57 15.28 0.77
C ALA A 130 -0.16 15.67 1.23
N HIS A 131 -0.03 16.36 2.37
CA HIS A 131 1.24 16.82 2.91
C HIS A 131 1.89 15.86 3.92
N LEU A 132 1.28 14.67 4.10
CA LEU A 132 1.76 13.68 5.06
C LEU A 132 3.22 13.26 4.81
N LEU A 133 3.60 13.11 3.54
CA LEU A 133 4.94 12.66 3.13
C LEU A 133 5.92 13.81 2.86
N GLU A 134 5.44 15.05 2.80
CA GLU A 134 6.29 16.22 2.55
C GLU A 134 6.96 16.72 3.85
N ARG A 135 6.41 16.38 4.99
CA ARG A 135 6.88 16.82 6.29
C ARG A 135 7.36 15.63 7.13
N THR A 136 8.51 15.79 7.76
CA THR A 136 9.11 14.76 8.63
C THR A 136 8.18 14.37 9.78
N ASP A 137 7.46 15.33 10.37
CA ASP A 137 6.50 15.08 11.44
C ASP A 137 5.31 14.23 10.97
N GLY A 138 4.91 14.36 9.70
CA GLY A 138 3.86 13.53 9.10
C GLY A 138 4.26 12.06 9.02
N ALA A 139 5.49 11.78 8.58
CA ALA A 139 6.02 10.41 8.54
C ALA A 139 6.09 9.79 9.94
N PHE A 140 6.55 10.54 10.96
CA PHE A 140 6.58 10.06 12.34
C PHE A 140 5.18 9.80 12.90
N LYS A 141 4.19 10.66 12.62
CA LYS A 141 2.79 10.43 13.01
C LYS A 141 2.25 9.16 12.39
N LEU A 142 2.53 8.95 11.09
CA LEU A 142 2.12 7.72 10.41
C LEU A 142 2.73 6.48 11.04
N LEU A 143 4.05 6.49 11.28
CA LEU A 143 4.73 5.37 11.94
C LEU A 143 4.14 5.09 13.32
N ALA A 144 3.97 6.13 14.15
CA ALA A 144 3.39 5.98 15.49
C ALA A 144 1.97 5.37 15.43
N VAL A 145 1.15 5.82 14.49
CA VAL A 145 -0.19 5.25 14.30
C VAL A 145 -0.12 3.82 13.76
N ALA A 146 0.77 3.52 12.81
CA ALA A 146 0.96 2.18 12.28
C ALA A 146 1.28 1.18 13.41
N TYR A 147 2.26 1.50 14.25
CA TYR A 147 2.62 0.67 15.39
C TYR A 147 1.51 0.56 16.44
N ALA A 148 0.81 1.66 16.73
CA ALA A 148 -0.29 1.66 17.70
C ALA A 148 -1.48 0.82 17.26
N VAL A 149 -1.91 0.95 16.00
CA VAL A 149 -3.08 0.18 15.51
C VAL A 149 -2.75 -1.28 15.24
N ALA A 150 -1.49 -1.59 14.90
CA ALA A 150 -1.02 -2.96 14.77
C ALA A 150 -1.15 -3.76 16.07
N ILE A 151 -1.12 -3.10 17.26
CA ILE A 151 -1.40 -3.77 18.55
C ILE A 151 -2.81 -4.35 18.57
N ILE A 152 -3.80 -3.60 18.04
CA ILE A 152 -5.21 -4.04 18.02
C ILE A 152 -5.35 -5.30 17.15
N SER A 153 -4.76 -5.27 15.95
CA SER A 153 -4.81 -6.39 15.02
C SER A 153 -4.06 -7.61 15.57
N ALA A 154 -2.83 -7.41 16.08
CA ALA A 154 -2.01 -8.47 16.62
C ALA A 154 -2.67 -9.14 17.85
N ALA A 155 -3.22 -8.34 18.77
CA ALA A 155 -3.91 -8.88 19.94
C ALA A 155 -5.13 -9.73 19.54
N ALA A 156 -5.94 -9.24 18.59
CA ALA A 156 -7.09 -9.96 18.08
C ALA A 156 -6.69 -11.27 17.38
N THR A 157 -5.66 -11.22 16.53
CA THR A 157 -5.16 -12.41 15.82
C THR A 157 -4.56 -13.43 16.78
N THR A 158 -3.71 -13.00 17.72
CA THR A 158 -3.09 -13.88 18.73
C THR A 158 -4.14 -14.55 19.60
N LEU A 159 -5.14 -13.79 20.06
CA LEU A 159 -6.26 -14.33 20.81
C LEU A 159 -7.05 -15.36 19.97
N GLY A 160 -7.28 -15.06 18.68
CA GLY A 160 -7.93 -15.97 17.75
C GLY A 160 -7.18 -17.29 17.59
N MET A 161 -5.85 -17.23 17.42
CA MET A 161 -4.99 -18.42 17.36
C MET A 161 -5.04 -19.23 18.65
N ALA A 162 -5.04 -18.55 19.80
CA ALA A 162 -5.12 -19.20 21.11
C ALA A 162 -6.46 -19.93 21.30
N LEU A 163 -7.57 -19.31 20.92
CA LEU A 163 -8.91 -19.91 21.02
C LEU A 163 -9.13 -21.04 20.00
N ALA A 164 -8.43 -21.00 18.88
CA ALA A 164 -8.42 -22.07 17.89
C ALA A 164 -7.49 -23.24 18.30
N HIS A 165 -6.79 -23.16 19.44
CA HIS A 165 -5.76 -24.10 19.88
C HIS A 165 -4.56 -24.23 18.92
N GLU A 166 -4.35 -23.26 18.03
CA GLU A 166 -3.22 -23.20 17.10
C GLU A 166 -1.95 -22.65 17.75
N LEU A 167 -2.05 -22.03 18.95
CA LEU A 167 -0.95 -21.38 19.62
C LEU A 167 -0.88 -21.77 21.10
N PRO A 168 0.18 -22.46 21.56
CA PRO A 168 0.39 -22.76 22.96
C PRO A 168 0.68 -21.48 23.76
N ALA A 169 0.24 -21.44 25.02
CA ALA A 169 0.34 -20.25 25.88
C ALA A 169 1.79 -19.74 26.04
N ALA A 170 2.77 -20.64 26.06
CA ALA A 170 4.18 -20.28 26.15
C ALA A 170 4.68 -19.43 24.99
N ARG A 171 3.98 -19.41 23.84
CA ARG A 171 4.38 -18.67 22.62
C ARG A 171 3.54 -17.44 22.34
N TRP A 172 2.58 -17.08 23.19
CA TRP A 172 1.67 -15.95 22.92
C TRP A 172 2.39 -14.62 22.75
N LEU A 173 3.38 -14.34 23.61
CA LEU A 173 4.13 -13.08 23.55
C LEU A 173 4.99 -13.01 22.30
N ASP A 174 5.73 -14.05 21.98
CA ASP A 174 6.63 -14.06 20.82
C ASP A 174 5.87 -14.00 19.51
N SER A 175 4.80 -14.80 19.39
CA SER A 175 3.95 -14.79 18.20
C SER A 175 3.17 -13.46 18.07
N GLY A 176 2.65 -12.95 19.19
CA GLY A 176 1.97 -11.66 19.22
C GLY A 176 2.88 -10.51 18.83
N ALA A 177 4.12 -10.50 19.30
CA ALA A 177 5.13 -9.51 18.92
C ALA A 177 5.51 -9.62 17.43
N SER A 178 5.65 -10.83 16.92
CA SER A 178 5.92 -11.07 15.49
C SER A 178 4.79 -10.59 14.61
N ILE A 179 3.53 -10.91 14.96
CA ILE A 179 2.34 -10.44 14.25
C ILE A 179 2.24 -8.90 14.31
N TRP A 180 2.48 -8.32 15.49
CA TRP A 180 2.47 -6.87 15.67
C TRP A 180 3.48 -6.16 14.76
N LEU A 181 4.72 -6.64 14.73
CA LEU A 181 5.76 -6.09 13.85
C LEU A 181 5.41 -6.30 12.38
N GLY A 182 4.89 -7.48 12.02
CA GLY A 182 4.45 -7.80 10.65
C GLY A 182 3.30 -6.92 10.18
N ASP A 183 2.32 -6.65 11.03
CA ASP A 183 1.21 -5.74 10.72
C ASP A 183 1.68 -4.28 10.60
N ALA A 184 2.53 -3.81 11.53
CA ALA A 184 3.10 -2.47 11.46
C ALA A 184 3.94 -2.26 10.20
N LEU A 185 4.81 -3.23 9.87
CA LEU A 185 5.60 -3.23 8.63
C LEU A 185 4.68 -3.26 7.41
N GLY A 186 3.63 -4.07 7.44
CA GLY A 186 2.62 -4.15 6.38
C GLY A 186 1.96 -2.80 6.11
N VAL A 187 1.62 -2.03 7.15
CA VAL A 187 1.12 -0.66 6.99
C VAL A 187 2.15 0.21 6.28
N VAL A 188 3.39 0.22 6.75
CA VAL A 188 4.44 1.09 6.19
C VAL A 188 4.72 0.75 4.73
N VAL A 189 4.93 -0.54 4.44
CA VAL A 189 5.35 -1.01 3.10
C VAL A 189 4.25 -0.84 2.06
N SER A 190 2.98 -1.02 2.41
CA SER A 190 1.89 -0.92 1.44
C SER A 190 1.22 0.45 1.37
N MET A 191 1.07 1.15 2.51
CA MET A 191 0.38 2.44 2.53
C MET A 191 1.22 3.57 1.93
N LEU A 192 2.54 3.62 2.22
CA LEU A 192 3.39 4.74 1.79
C LEU A 192 3.52 4.85 0.27
N PRO A 193 3.74 3.76 -0.51
CA PRO A 193 3.69 3.85 -1.97
C PRO A 193 2.34 4.33 -2.49
N LEU A 194 1.23 3.79 -1.97
CA LEU A 194 -0.12 4.19 -2.38
C LEU A 194 -0.38 5.68 -2.10
N LEU A 195 0.07 6.16 -0.94
CA LEU A 195 -0.05 7.57 -0.57
C LEU A 195 0.82 8.44 -1.49
N ALA A 196 2.08 8.07 -1.72
CA ALA A 196 2.99 8.80 -2.58
C ALA A 196 2.45 8.91 -4.02
N TRP A 197 1.93 7.84 -4.60
CA TRP A 197 1.36 7.88 -5.95
C TRP A 197 0.10 8.72 -6.05
N THR A 198 -0.64 8.90 -4.97
CA THR A 198 -1.88 9.70 -4.96
C THR A 198 -1.68 11.16 -4.59
N THR A 199 -0.54 11.50 -3.98
CA THR A 199 -0.25 12.86 -3.49
C THR A 199 0.89 13.55 -4.24
N ASP A 200 1.85 12.78 -4.80
CA ASP A 200 3.00 13.35 -5.49
C ASP A 200 2.59 14.02 -6.82
N ARG A 201 2.79 15.32 -6.89
CA ARG A 201 2.56 16.17 -8.06
C ARG A 201 3.85 16.60 -8.75
N SER A 202 4.93 15.87 -8.51
CA SER A 202 6.22 16.19 -9.13
C SER A 202 6.12 16.22 -10.67
N PRO A 203 6.73 17.20 -11.33
CA PRO A 203 6.69 17.34 -12.78
C PRO A 203 7.36 16.15 -13.48
N VAL A 204 7.02 15.98 -14.75
CA VAL A 204 7.64 14.96 -15.61
C VAL A 204 9.16 15.22 -15.68
N GLN A 205 9.94 14.19 -15.42
CA GLN A 205 11.39 14.27 -15.38
C GLN A 205 11.99 14.37 -16.80
N SER A 206 13.15 15.05 -16.90
CA SER A 206 13.90 15.05 -18.14
C SER A 206 14.42 13.65 -18.50
N PRO A 207 14.63 13.32 -19.79
CA PRO A 207 15.12 12.01 -20.21
C PRO A 207 16.44 11.60 -19.52
N ARG A 208 17.34 12.56 -19.28
CA ARG A 208 18.60 12.29 -18.56
C ARG A 208 18.35 11.84 -17.11
N ARG A 209 17.43 12.51 -16.40
CA ARG A 209 17.05 12.10 -15.04
C ARG A 209 16.35 10.75 -15.02
N LEU A 210 15.57 10.45 -16.03
CA LEU A 210 14.92 9.15 -16.14
C LEU A 210 15.95 8.02 -16.33
N ILE A 211 16.96 8.22 -17.17
CA ILE A 211 18.05 7.25 -17.35
C ILE A 211 18.83 7.08 -16.04
N GLU A 212 19.22 8.18 -15.37
CA GLU A 212 19.88 8.17 -14.06
C GLU A 212 19.06 7.36 -13.05
N GLN A 213 17.76 7.64 -12.96
CA GLN A 213 16.82 6.94 -12.07
C GLN A 213 16.79 5.45 -12.35
N VAL A 214 16.63 5.02 -13.59
CA VAL A 214 16.59 3.62 -13.99
C VAL A 214 17.90 2.91 -13.62
N LEU A 215 19.04 3.52 -13.92
CA LEU A 215 20.35 2.93 -13.60
C LEU A 215 20.55 2.75 -12.10
N VAL A 216 20.25 3.78 -11.30
CA VAL A 216 20.41 3.71 -9.83
C VAL A 216 19.46 2.67 -9.24
N ILE A 217 18.20 2.61 -9.69
CA ILE A 217 17.23 1.63 -9.23
C ILE A 217 17.66 0.21 -9.60
N LEU A 218 18.07 -0.03 -10.84
CA LEU A 218 18.53 -1.35 -11.26
C LEU A 218 19.76 -1.80 -10.50
N THR A 219 20.70 -0.88 -10.23
CA THR A 219 21.88 -1.19 -9.41
C THR A 219 21.48 -1.56 -7.98
N LEU A 220 20.62 -0.76 -7.34
CA LEU A 220 20.14 -1.05 -5.99
C LEU A 220 19.40 -2.39 -5.92
N LEU A 221 18.43 -2.62 -6.81
CA LEU A 221 17.64 -3.85 -6.81
C LEU A 221 18.52 -5.07 -7.15
N GLY A 222 19.51 -4.92 -8.06
CA GLY A 222 20.48 -5.95 -8.35
C GLY A 222 21.34 -6.31 -7.15
N MET A 223 21.82 -5.32 -6.40
CA MET A 223 22.57 -5.54 -5.16
C MET A 223 21.73 -6.23 -4.08
N LEU A 224 20.48 -5.77 -3.88
CA LEU A 224 19.57 -6.37 -2.91
C LEU A 224 19.19 -7.80 -3.32
N ALA A 225 18.90 -8.04 -4.58
CA ALA A 225 18.62 -9.38 -5.09
C ALA A 225 19.84 -10.30 -4.87
N ALA A 226 21.04 -9.85 -5.22
CA ALA A 226 22.25 -10.61 -4.97
C ALA A 226 22.41 -10.95 -3.48
N THR A 227 22.19 -9.97 -2.59
CA THR A 227 22.28 -10.18 -1.14
C THR A 227 21.27 -11.20 -0.63
N PHE A 228 20.00 -11.05 -1.00
CA PHE A 228 18.90 -11.87 -0.50
C PHE A 228 18.72 -13.21 -1.22
N PHE A 229 19.36 -13.43 -2.36
CA PHE A 229 19.41 -14.74 -3.07
C PHE A 229 20.78 -15.40 -3.05
N GLY A 230 21.65 -14.96 -2.14
CA GLY A 230 22.92 -15.64 -1.84
C GLY A 230 24.02 -15.47 -2.89
N VAL A 231 23.93 -14.43 -3.74
CA VAL A 231 25.01 -14.12 -4.70
C VAL A 231 26.03 -13.21 -4.03
N ALA A 232 27.22 -13.72 -3.81
CA ALA A 232 28.32 -12.96 -3.19
C ALA A 232 28.94 -11.98 -4.20
N LEU A 233 28.57 -10.71 -4.13
CA LEU A 233 29.23 -9.60 -4.84
C LEU A 233 30.37 -9.00 -3.99
N LEU A 234 30.26 -9.07 -2.67
CA LEU A 234 31.26 -8.69 -1.69
C LEU A 234 31.55 -9.89 -0.77
N ALA A 235 32.65 -9.80 -0.02
CA ALA A 235 33.11 -10.89 0.87
C ALA A 235 32.03 -11.32 1.89
N GLU A 236 31.22 -10.37 2.34
CA GLU A 236 30.19 -10.61 3.35
C GLU A 236 28.84 -10.04 2.89
N PRO A 237 27.71 -10.77 3.01
CA PRO A 237 26.38 -10.28 2.63
C PRO A 237 25.98 -8.97 3.33
N ILE A 238 26.39 -8.82 4.60
CA ILE A 238 26.12 -7.61 5.37
C ILE A 238 26.83 -6.38 4.79
N LEU A 239 28.02 -6.54 4.20
CA LEU A 239 28.72 -5.44 3.50
C LEU A 239 27.99 -5.04 2.22
N GLN A 240 27.38 -6.00 1.52
CA GLN A 240 26.53 -5.70 0.34
C GLN A 240 25.33 -4.85 0.73
N LEU A 241 24.71 -5.18 1.88
CA LEU A 241 23.59 -4.39 2.40
C LEU A 241 24.02 -2.96 2.75
N TYR A 242 25.14 -2.80 3.47
CA TYR A 242 25.67 -1.46 3.75
C TYR A 242 26.09 -0.70 2.50
N ALA A 243 26.66 -1.35 1.50
CA ALA A 243 27.03 -0.75 0.23
C ALA A 243 25.82 -0.27 -0.57
N SER A 244 24.62 -0.78 -0.29
CA SER A 244 23.37 -0.30 -0.91
C SER A 244 22.85 1.03 -0.32
N LEU A 245 23.24 1.40 0.91
CA LEU A 245 22.76 2.61 1.60
C LEU A 245 23.02 3.92 0.83
N PRO A 246 24.19 4.17 0.21
CA PRO A 246 24.39 5.36 -0.60
C PRO A 246 23.38 5.47 -1.75
N LEU A 247 23.01 4.36 -2.38
CA LEU A 247 22.01 4.34 -3.45
C LEU A 247 20.60 4.67 -2.92
N VAL A 248 20.23 4.15 -1.75
CA VAL A 248 18.97 4.49 -1.06
C VAL A 248 18.91 5.98 -0.75
N ILE A 249 19.99 6.53 -0.20
CA ILE A 249 20.10 7.97 0.10
C ILE A 249 20.01 8.79 -1.19
N TRP A 250 20.69 8.37 -2.25
CA TRP A 250 20.63 9.02 -3.56
C TRP A 250 19.19 9.06 -4.09
N ILE A 251 18.48 7.94 -4.05
CA ILE A 251 17.09 7.84 -4.48
C ILE A 251 16.21 8.79 -3.66
N ALA A 252 16.35 8.80 -2.35
CA ALA A 252 15.55 9.61 -1.44
C ALA A 252 15.76 11.13 -1.65
N LEU A 253 16.99 11.55 -1.96
CA LEU A 253 17.34 12.97 -2.14
C LEU A 253 17.11 13.47 -3.58
N ARG A 254 17.18 12.58 -4.56
CA ARG A 254 17.27 12.98 -5.97
C ARG A 254 15.97 12.79 -6.74
N PHE A 255 15.16 11.80 -6.40
CA PHE A 255 13.97 11.41 -7.14
C PHE A 255 12.67 11.74 -6.39
N PRO A 256 11.54 11.82 -7.12
CA PRO A 256 10.23 12.05 -6.50
C PRO A 256 9.87 11.01 -5.43
N PRO A 257 9.11 11.38 -4.39
CA PRO A 257 8.70 10.47 -3.32
C PRO A 257 8.04 9.18 -3.81
N ARG A 258 7.20 9.25 -4.87
CA ARG A 258 6.59 8.06 -5.49
C ARG A 258 7.61 7.03 -5.94
N VAL A 259 8.76 7.47 -6.46
CA VAL A 259 9.84 6.59 -6.90
C VAL A 259 10.50 5.93 -5.70
N GLY A 260 10.89 6.73 -4.70
CA GLY A 260 11.53 6.22 -3.48
C GLY A 260 10.68 5.17 -2.76
N TRP A 261 9.39 5.44 -2.58
CA TRP A 261 8.48 4.50 -1.92
C TRP A 261 8.17 3.25 -2.75
N THR A 262 8.15 3.37 -4.09
CA THR A 262 8.01 2.19 -4.96
C THR A 262 9.25 1.30 -4.88
N VAL A 263 10.44 1.90 -4.89
CA VAL A 263 11.70 1.16 -4.72
C VAL A 263 11.75 0.50 -3.35
N PHE A 264 11.32 1.20 -2.29
CA PHE A 264 11.22 0.64 -0.95
C PHE A 264 10.28 -0.59 -0.90
N LEU A 265 9.11 -0.51 -1.55
CA LEU A 265 8.19 -1.63 -1.67
C LEU A 265 8.86 -2.84 -2.38
N ILE A 266 9.48 -2.61 -3.53
CA ILE A 266 10.15 -3.68 -4.28
C ILE A 266 11.31 -4.26 -3.47
N ALA A 267 12.12 -3.44 -2.82
CA ALA A 267 13.21 -3.87 -1.96
C ALA A 267 12.71 -4.74 -0.80
N SER A 268 11.63 -4.33 -0.14
CA SER A 268 11.00 -5.09 0.95
C SER A 268 10.48 -6.45 0.47
N LEU A 269 9.83 -6.49 -0.71
CA LEU A 269 9.36 -7.75 -1.30
C LEU A 269 10.52 -8.66 -1.72
N THR A 270 11.62 -8.10 -2.22
CA THR A 270 12.83 -8.86 -2.58
C THR A 270 13.45 -9.49 -1.33
N ALA A 271 13.58 -8.72 -0.24
CA ALA A 271 14.08 -9.22 1.03
C ALA A 271 13.22 -10.35 1.59
N LEU A 272 11.88 -10.17 1.60
CA LEU A 272 10.95 -11.19 2.06
C LEU A 272 11.01 -12.46 1.22
N ALA A 273 11.06 -12.33 -0.12
CA ALA A 273 11.15 -13.47 -1.02
C ALA A 273 12.46 -14.26 -0.80
N GLY A 274 13.58 -13.58 -0.63
CA GLY A 274 14.87 -14.22 -0.32
C GLY A 274 14.82 -14.96 1.00
N THR A 275 14.31 -14.31 2.06
CA THR A 275 14.18 -14.93 3.39
C THR A 275 13.23 -16.16 3.35
N ALA A 276 12.12 -16.09 2.62
CA ALA A 276 11.18 -17.20 2.47
C ALA A 276 11.80 -18.41 1.75
N GLN A 277 12.80 -18.20 0.91
CA GLN A 277 13.57 -19.27 0.25
C GLN A 277 14.73 -19.82 1.10
N GLY A 278 14.87 -19.37 2.34
CA GLY A 278 15.91 -19.83 3.27
C GLY A 278 17.24 -19.08 3.16
N PHE A 279 17.34 -18.05 2.33
CA PHE A 279 18.50 -17.17 2.31
C PHE A 279 18.34 -16.15 3.45
N SER A 280 18.96 -16.42 4.59
CA SER A 280 19.01 -15.45 5.70
C SER A 280 20.36 -14.74 5.76
N LEU A 281 20.35 -13.49 6.20
CA LEU A 281 21.56 -12.71 6.44
C LEU A 281 22.28 -13.12 7.76
N LEU A 282 21.65 -13.99 8.55
CA LEU A 282 22.12 -14.46 9.86
C LEU A 282 22.26 -15.97 9.87
#